data_a053ea49771aba9d4c91c3ab10a1e9ed
#
_entry.id   a053ea49771aba9d4c91c3ab10a1e9ed
#
_cell.length_a   1.000
_cell.length_b   1.000
_cell.length_c   1.000
_cell.angle_alpha   90.00
_cell.angle_beta   90.00
_cell.angle_gamma   90.00
#
_symmetry.space_group_name_H-M   'P 1'
#
loop_
_entity.id
_entity.type
_entity.pdbx_description
1 polymer ?
#
loop_
_entity_poly.entity_id
_entity_poly.type
_entity_poly.pdbx_seq_one_letter_code
_entity_poly.pdbx_strand_id
1 'polypeptide(L)'
;MDYDLGETGVDTKKLALESLNNTELFNELISGIRSKDKTVRINSFNALMVLSDNNGDILYPKWDYLHELLVSNNSNEQYVAIYLLANLTASDTENKFETIFDDYFSLLGGEKTLPASHVILNSGKIIENKPELRPKIISNLLSTDETFKGRQKDLLKVYVIETLRKIPSDPGDKDRIEEFIKSQLNSSSSRTRSAAKCYVERCFLDL
;
A
#
# COMPACT_ATOMS: atom_id res chain seq x y z
N MET A 1 -7.21 -32.36 0.67
CA MET A 1 -7.87 -31.74 1.85
C MET A 1 -8.78 -30.67 1.28
N ASP A 2 -10.07 -30.75 1.57
CA ASP A 2 -10.99 -29.70 1.14
C ASP A 2 -10.79 -28.50 2.08
N TYR A 3 -10.31 -27.39 1.56
CA TYR A 3 -10.26 -26.14 2.29
C TYR A 3 -11.55 -25.38 2.03
N ASP A 4 -12.28 -25.07 3.08
CA ASP A 4 -13.41 -24.15 2.97
C ASP A 4 -12.91 -22.72 3.25
N LEU A 5 -12.66 -21.96 2.19
CA LEU A 5 -12.29 -20.55 2.30
C LEU A 5 -13.40 -19.68 2.94
N GLY A 6 -14.63 -20.21 3.07
CA GLY A 6 -15.75 -19.55 3.74
C GLY A 6 -15.75 -19.70 5.27
N GLU A 7 -14.90 -20.55 5.83
CA GLU A 7 -14.81 -20.70 7.28
C GLU A 7 -14.11 -19.53 7.96
N THR A 8 -14.58 -19.17 9.16
CA THR A 8 -13.92 -18.15 9.99
C THR A 8 -12.77 -18.79 10.77
N GLY A 9 -11.63 -18.07 10.86
CA GLY A 9 -10.46 -18.53 11.63
C GLY A 9 -9.57 -19.52 10.90
N VAL A 10 -9.69 -19.62 9.58
CA VAL A 10 -8.80 -20.41 8.73
C VAL A 10 -7.35 -19.94 8.92
N ASP A 11 -6.41 -20.87 9.02
CA ASP A 11 -4.98 -20.57 9.04
C ASP A 11 -4.50 -20.17 7.64
N THR A 12 -4.52 -18.86 7.39
CA THR A 12 -4.13 -18.29 6.09
C THR A 12 -2.63 -18.46 5.78
N LYS A 13 -1.77 -18.63 6.80
CA LYS A 13 -0.36 -18.98 6.59
C LYS A 13 -0.22 -20.40 6.05
N LYS A 14 -0.99 -21.33 6.61
CA LYS A 14 -1.03 -22.70 6.14
C LYS A 14 -1.57 -22.76 4.71
N LEU A 15 -2.66 -22.05 4.41
CA LEU A 15 -3.21 -21.95 3.04
C LEU A 15 -2.14 -21.42 2.05
N ALA A 16 -1.41 -20.38 2.41
CA ALA A 16 -0.34 -19.82 1.59
C ALA A 16 0.74 -20.87 1.30
N LEU A 17 1.24 -21.57 2.33
CA LEU A 17 2.29 -22.58 2.16
C LEU A 17 1.83 -23.76 1.31
N GLU A 18 0.60 -24.23 1.49
CA GLU A 18 0.06 -25.35 0.71
C GLU A 18 -0.20 -24.98 -0.74
N SER A 19 -0.61 -23.73 -1.02
CA SER A 19 -0.81 -23.22 -2.38
C SER A 19 0.48 -23.19 -3.21
N LEU A 20 1.67 -23.21 -2.58
CA LEU A 20 2.95 -23.29 -3.29
C LEU A 20 3.07 -24.58 -4.15
N ASN A 21 2.47 -25.67 -3.70
CA ASN A 21 2.51 -26.98 -4.37
C ASN A 21 1.12 -27.43 -4.85
N ASN A 22 0.11 -26.60 -4.73
CA ASN A 22 -1.27 -26.89 -5.13
C ASN A 22 -1.83 -25.77 -6.01
N THR A 23 -1.74 -25.98 -7.33
CA THR A 23 -2.19 -25.00 -8.33
C THR A 23 -3.70 -24.72 -8.25
N GLU A 24 -4.51 -25.72 -7.87
CA GLU A 24 -5.97 -25.53 -7.71
C GLU A 24 -6.25 -24.58 -6.56
N LEU A 25 -5.66 -24.81 -5.38
CA LEU A 25 -5.79 -23.92 -4.23
C LEU A 25 -5.26 -22.51 -4.56
N PHE A 26 -4.12 -22.39 -5.23
CA PHE A 26 -3.62 -21.07 -5.66
C PHE A 26 -4.61 -20.34 -6.55
N ASN A 27 -5.22 -21.01 -7.53
CA ASN A 27 -6.22 -20.41 -8.40
C ASN A 27 -7.52 -20.08 -7.64
N GLU A 28 -7.91 -20.87 -6.64
CA GLU A 28 -9.02 -20.54 -5.76
C GLU A 28 -8.75 -19.29 -4.93
N LEU A 29 -7.54 -19.12 -4.38
CA LEU A 29 -7.14 -17.90 -3.68
C LEU A 29 -7.20 -16.68 -4.60
N ILE A 30 -6.72 -16.79 -5.84
CA ILE A 30 -6.79 -15.71 -6.84
C ILE A 30 -8.24 -15.36 -7.17
N SER A 31 -9.09 -16.34 -7.42
CA SER A 31 -10.51 -16.10 -7.74
C SER A 31 -11.30 -15.60 -6.52
N GLY A 32 -10.92 -16.04 -5.34
CA GLY A 32 -11.54 -15.68 -4.06
C GLY A 32 -11.50 -14.18 -3.75
N ILE A 33 -10.54 -13.43 -4.30
CA ILE A 33 -10.46 -11.97 -4.17
C ILE A 33 -11.75 -11.29 -4.65
N ARG A 34 -12.40 -11.83 -5.68
CA ARG A 34 -13.66 -11.31 -6.25
C ARG A 34 -14.91 -12.04 -5.76
N SER A 35 -14.79 -12.95 -4.79
CA SER A 35 -15.94 -13.67 -4.23
C SER A 35 -16.99 -12.70 -3.70
N LYS A 36 -18.27 -13.08 -3.83
CA LYS A 36 -19.38 -12.37 -3.16
C LYS A 36 -19.35 -12.59 -1.65
N ASP A 37 -18.82 -13.73 -1.20
CA ASP A 37 -18.63 -14.02 0.22
C ASP A 37 -17.47 -13.19 0.79
N LYS A 38 -17.76 -12.46 1.87
CA LYS A 38 -16.77 -11.60 2.54
C LYS A 38 -15.64 -12.42 3.19
N THR A 39 -15.98 -13.57 3.77
CA THR A 39 -14.99 -14.42 4.47
C THR A 39 -14.01 -15.01 3.48
N VAL A 40 -14.52 -15.52 2.36
CA VAL A 40 -13.68 -15.99 1.24
C VAL A 40 -12.73 -14.91 0.77
N ARG A 41 -13.22 -13.66 0.55
CA ARG A 41 -12.35 -12.55 0.11
C ARG A 41 -11.24 -12.27 1.12
N ILE A 42 -11.57 -12.22 2.41
CA ILE A 42 -10.61 -11.92 3.48
C ILE A 42 -9.56 -13.02 3.58
N ASN A 43 -9.99 -14.29 3.62
CA ASN A 43 -9.09 -15.43 3.75
C ASN A 43 -8.16 -15.53 2.52
N SER A 44 -8.70 -15.36 1.32
CA SER A 44 -7.92 -15.33 0.07
C SER A 44 -6.90 -14.20 0.07
N PHE A 45 -7.31 -12.97 0.40
CA PHE A 45 -6.40 -11.83 0.49
C PHE A 45 -5.29 -12.07 1.50
N ASN A 46 -5.63 -12.53 2.72
CA ASN A 46 -4.63 -12.76 3.76
C ASN A 46 -3.62 -13.87 3.37
N ALA A 47 -4.07 -14.94 2.72
CA ALA A 47 -3.17 -15.97 2.21
C ALA A 47 -2.25 -15.42 1.10
N LEU A 48 -2.79 -14.64 0.16
CA LEU A 48 -2.01 -14.01 -0.90
C LEU A 48 -1.05 -12.94 -0.36
N MET A 49 -1.37 -12.25 0.73
CA MET A 49 -0.44 -11.37 1.42
C MET A 49 0.77 -12.13 1.96
N VAL A 50 0.56 -13.29 2.59
CA VAL A 50 1.66 -14.15 3.06
C VAL A 50 2.52 -14.64 1.88
N LEU A 51 1.89 -15.02 0.77
CA LEU A 51 2.61 -15.42 -0.44
C LEU A 51 3.43 -14.26 -1.01
N SER A 52 2.84 -13.09 -1.16
CA SER A 52 3.51 -11.92 -1.75
C SER A 52 4.69 -11.41 -0.91
N ASP A 53 4.65 -11.58 0.42
CA ASP A 53 5.74 -11.19 1.31
C ASP A 53 6.92 -12.18 1.29
N ASN A 54 6.66 -13.48 1.08
CA ASN A 54 7.68 -14.52 1.25
C ASN A 54 8.05 -15.24 -0.05
N ASN A 55 7.14 -15.29 -1.01
CA ASN A 55 7.24 -16.04 -2.25
C ASN A 55 6.65 -15.25 -3.41
N GLY A 56 7.04 -13.97 -3.55
CA GLY A 56 6.50 -13.05 -4.54
C GLY A 56 6.57 -13.59 -5.97
N ASP A 57 7.60 -14.34 -6.31
CA ASP A 57 7.80 -14.95 -7.63
C ASP A 57 6.62 -15.84 -8.06
N ILE A 58 5.96 -16.51 -7.12
CA ILE A 58 4.78 -17.34 -7.39
C ILE A 58 3.57 -16.50 -7.80
N LEU A 59 3.42 -15.32 -7.19
CA LEU A 59 2.32 -14.41 -7.47
C LEU A 59 2.63 -13.46 -8.64
N TYR A 60 3.90 -13.22 -8.95
CA TYR A 60 4.35 -12.28 -9.98
C TYR A 60 3.72 -12.52 -11.37
N PRO A 61 3.49 -13.77 -11.84
CA PRO A 61 2.78 -14.02 -13.10
C PRO A 61 1.33 -13.52 -13.14
N LYS A 62 0.74 -13.14 -11.98
CA LYS A 62 -0.60 -12.54 -11.89
C LYS A 62 -0.58 -11.01 -11.89
N TRP A 63 0.56 -10.39 -12.22
CA TRP A 63 0.74 -8.93 -12.24
C TRP A 63 -0.36 -8.20 -13.01
N ASP A 64 -0.62 -8.62 -14.25
CA ASP A 64 -1.60 -7.95 -15.11
C ASP A 64 -3.02 -8.03 -14.53
N TYR A 65 -3.38 -9.17 -13.94
CA TYR A 65 -4.64 -9.32 -13.21
C TYR A 65 -4.73 -8.39 -12.00
N LEU A 66 -3.65 -8.23 -11.24
CA LEU A 66 -3.61 -7.31 -10.11
C LEU A 66 -3.69 -5.85 -10.58
N HIS A 67 -3.08 -5.52 -11.71
CA HIS A 67 -3.21 -4.18 -12.31
C HIS A 67 -4.66 -3.91 -12.76
N GLU A 68 -5.38 -4.88 -13.33
CA GLU A 68 -6.82 -4.75 -13.63
C GLU A 68 -7.64 -4.44 -12.35
N LEU A 69 -7.31 -5.07 -11.22
CA LEU A 69 -7.95 -4.76 -9.93
C LEU A 69 -7.66 -3.33 -9.47
N LEU A 70 -6.45 -2.86 -9.67
CA LEU A 70 -6.00 -1.52 -9.27
C LEU A 70 -6.81 -0.43 -9.97
N VAL A 71 -7.02 -0.57 -11.27
CA VAL A 71 -7.73 0.42 -12.09
C VAL A 71 -9.25 0.23 -12.09
N SER A 72 -9.76 -0.76 -11.36
CA SER A 72 -11.19 -1.00 -11.25
C SER A 72 -11.91 0.11 -10.46
N ASN A 73 -13.23 0.23 -10.61
CA ASN A 73 -14.03 1.15 -9.79
C ASN A 73 -14.41 0.58 -8.42
N ASN A 74 -14.01 -0.65 -8.09
CA ASN A 74 -14.33 -1.34 -6.85
C ASN A 74 -13.24 -1.10 -5.81
N SER A 75 -13.57 -0.40 -4.72
CA SER A 75 -12.58 -0.08 -3.66
C SER A 75 -12.01 -1.32 -2.95
N ASN A 76 -12.73 -2.45 -2.90
CA ASN A 76 -12.17 -3.68 -2.34
C ASN A 76 -11.12 -4.29 -3.27
N GLU A 77 -11.36 -4.26 -4.58
CA GLU A 77 -10.39 -4.72 -5.58
C GLU A 77 -9.15 -3.83 -5.55
N GLN A 78 -9.33 -2.49 -5.56
CA GLN A 78 -8.24 -1.54 -5.42
C GLN A 78 -7.42 -1.80 -4.15
N TYR A 79 -8.09 -2.03 -3.01
CA TYR A 79 -7.42 -2.35 -1.75
C TYR A 79 -6.49 -3.55 -1.88
N VAL A 80 -6.99 -4.65 -2.43
CA VAL A 80 -6.19 -5.88 -2.63
C VAL A 80 -5.00 -5.60 -3.55
N ALA A 81 -5.23 -4.94 -4.69
CA ALA A 81 -4.19 -4.63 -5.66
C ALA A 81 -3.09 -3.73 -5.09
N ILE A 82 -3.46 -2.68 -4.33
CA ILE A 82 -2.51 -1.77 -3.70
C ILE A 82 -1.49 -2.53 -2.83
N TYR A 83 -1.96 -3.44 -2.01
CA TYR A 83 -1.08 -4.19 -1.12
C TYR A 83 -0.24 -5.24 -1.84
N LEU A 84 -0.88 -6.05 -2.69
CA LEU A 84 -0.17 -7.12 -3.39
C LEU A 84 0.86 -6.57 -4.38
N LEU A 85 0.52 -5.53 -5.16
CA LEU A 85 1.47 -4.89 -6.07
C LEU A 85 2.64 -4.24 -5.32
N ALA A 86 2.38 -3.57 -4.17
CA ALA A 86 3.45 -3.02 -3.36
C ALA A 86 4.40 -4.11 -2.82
N ASN A 87 3.88 -5.26 -2.39
CA ASN A 87 4.70 -6.39 -1.97
C ASN A 87 5.53 -6.95 -3.14
N LEU A 88 4.89 -7.10 -4.31
CA LEU A 88 5.54 -7.64 -5.50
C LEU A 88 6.65 -6.75 -6.07
N THR A 89 6.78 -5.49 -5.64
CA THR A 89 7.94 -4.66 -6.03
C THR A 89 9.28 -5.30 -5.61
N ALA A 90 9.29 -6.15 -4.57
CA ALA A 90 10.48 -6.90 -4.16
C ALA A 90 10.91 -7.97 -5.18
N SER A 91 9.97 -8.54 -5.93
CA SER A 91 10.21 -9.56 -6.96
C SER A 91 10.14 -9.00 -8.39
N ASP A 92 10.00 -7.67 -8.54
CA ASP A 92 9.80 -7.00 -9.82
C ASP A 92 11.11 -6.81 -10.59
N THR A 93 11.61 -7.88 -11.17
CA THR A 93 12.85 -7.89 -11.98
C THR A 93 12.66 -7.31 -13.38
N GLU A 94 11.41 -7.22 -13.86
CA GLU A 94 11.07 -6.70 -15.19
C GLU A 94 10.70 -5.21 -15.17
N ASN A 95 10.76 -4.55 -14.00
CA ASN A 95 10.37 -3.16 -13.80
C ASN A 95 8.92 -2.85 -14.24
N LYS A 96 8.01 -3.78 -13.98
CA LYS A 96 6.58 -3.60 -14.30
C LYS A 96 5.93 -2.51 -13.46
N PHE A 97 6.44 -2.30 -12.22
CA PHE A 97 5.86 -1.26 -11.36
C PHE A 97 6.02 0.13 -11.95
N GLU A 98 7.14 0.41 -12.63
CA GLU A 98 7.37 1.67 -13.31
C GLU A 98 6.33 1.94 -14.41
N THR A 99 5.83 0.89 -15.06
CA THR A 99 4.83 1.01 -16.14
C THR A 99 3.43 1.35 -15.60
N ILE A 100 3.13 0.96 -14.35
CA ILE A 100 1.84 1.21 -13.69
C ILE A 100 1.93 2.31 -12.61
N PHE A 101 3.10 2.96 -12.48
CA PHE A 101 3.35 3.96 -11.43
C PHE A 101 2.27 5.05 -11.39
N ASP A 102 1.93 5.60 -12.54
CA ASP A 102 0.95 6.67 -12.62
C ASP A 102 -0.46 6.19 -12.26
N ASP A 103 -0.85 4.99 -12.67
CA ASP A 103 -2.13 4.38 -12.27
C ASP A 103 -2.19 4.18 -10.76
N TYR A 104 -1.12 3.66 -10.16
CA TYR A 104 -1.04 3.40 -8.72
C TYR A 104 -1.16 4.69 -7.90
N PHE A 105 -0.38 5.72 -8.24
CA PHE A 105 -0.35 6.98 -7.52
C PHE A 105 -1.48 7.94 -7.91
N SER A 106 -2.19 7.73 -9.03
CA SER A 106 -3.40 8.49 -9.39
C SER A 106 -4.51 8.39 -8.34
N LEU A 107 -4.52 7.30 -7.58
CA LEU A 107 -5.47 7.08 -6.49
C LEU A 107 -5.35 8.13 -5.37
N LEU A 108 -4.18 8.77 -5.22
CA LEU A 108 -3.99 9.90 -4.28
C LEU A 108 -4.80 11.12 -4.68
N GLY A 109 -4.99 11.36 -5.99
CA GLY A 109 -5.76 12.49 -6.52
C GLY A 109 -7.27 12.24 -6.62
N GLY A 110 -7.74 11.06 -6.21
CA GLY A 110 -9.15 10.69 -6.27
C GLY A 110 -10.02 11.32 -5.17
N GLU A 111 -11.28 10.90 -5.11
CA GLU A 111 -12.23 11.34 -4.07
C GLU A 111 -12.35 10.33 -2.91
N LYS A 112 -11.90 9.09 -3.13
CA LYS A 112 -12.04 7.98 -2.19
C LYS A 112 -10.87 7.95 -1.21
N THR A 113 -11.16 8.23 0.06
CA THR A 113 -10.13 8.23 1.12
C THR A 113 -9.47 6.87 1.33
N LEU A 114 -10.23 5.77 1.19
CA LEU A 114 -9.72 4.43 1.47
C LEU A 114 -8.57 4.03 0.53
N PRO A 115 -8.71 4.03 -0.81
CA PRO A 115 -7.59 3.74 -1.69
C PRO A 115 -6.41 4.70 -1.49
N ALA A 116 -6.66 6.01 -1.39
CA ALA A 116 -5.60 7.00 -1.18
C ALA A 116 -4.78 6.71 0.09
N SER A 117 -5.43 6.40 1.22
CA SER A 117 -4.73 6.09 2.46
C SER A 117 -3.87 4.84 2.35
N HIS A 118 -4.34 3.81 1.64
CA HIS A 118 -3.57 2.58 1.47
C HIS A 118 -2.39 2.75 0.51
N VAL A 119 -2.49 3.58 -0.52
CA VAL A 119 -1.32 3.97 -1.35
C VAL A 119 -0.27 4.66 -0.48
N ILE A 120 -0.65 5.62 0.36
CA ILE A 120 0.27 6.30 1.28
C ILE A 120 0.97 5.29 2.20
N LEU A 121 0.21 4.40 2.85
CA LEU A 121 0.74 3.43 3.80
C LEU A 121 1.71 2.43 3.17
N ASN A 122 1.53 2.07 1.89
CA ASN A 122 2.40 1.14 1.18
C ASN A 122 3.58 1.82 0.46
N SER A 123 3.62 3.16 0.39
CA SER A 123 4.68 3.90 -0.29
C SER A 123 6.06 3.62 0.30
N GLY A 124 6.16 3.40 1.61
CA GLY A 124 7.42 3.07 2.27
C GLY A 124 8.03 1.76 1.78
N LYS A 125 7.20 0.73 1.62
CA LYS A 125 7.63 -0.58 1.09
C LYS A 125 8.10 -0.45 -0.37
N ILE A 126 7.41 0.34 -1.17
CA ILE A 126 7.81 0.56 -2.57
C ILE A 126 9.16 1.28 -2.63
N ILE A 127 9.39 2.30 -1.79
CA ILE A 127 10.68 3.00 -1.71
C ILE A 127 11.81 2.04 -1.28
N GLU A 128 11.53 1.13 -0.34
CA GLU A 128 12.52 0.14 0.11
C GLU A 128 12.95 -0.80 -1.03
N ASN A 129 12.01 -1.26 -1.84
CA ASN A 129 12.25 -2.21 -2.92
C ASN A 129 12.69 -1.53 -4.23
N LYS A 130 12.31 -0.28 -4.45
CA LYS A 130 12.53 0.52 -5.66
C LYS A 130 13.02 1.92 -5.29
N PRO A 131 14.25 2.06 -4.74
CA PRO A 131 14.75 3.34 -4.24
C PRO A 131 14.86 4.43 -5.31
N GLU A 132 15.02 4.07 -6.58
CA GLU A 132 15.03 4.98 -7.71
C GLU A 132 13.70 5.72 -7.91
N LEU A 133 12.58 5.17 -7.45
CA LEU A 133 11.26 5.81 -7.50
C LEU A 133 11.01 6.78 -6.34
N ARG A 134 11.89 6.78 -5.32
CA ARG A 134 11.74 7.61 -4.12
C ARG A 134 11.43 9.08 -4.43
N PRO A 135 12.15 9.80 -5.33
CA PRO A 135 11.88 11.22 -5.57
C PRO A 135 10.45 11.47 -6.08
N LYS A 136 9.95 10.59 -6.96
CA LYS A 136 8.59 10.68 -7.50
C LYS A 136 7.55 10.35 -6.42
N ILE A 137 7.78 9.31 -5.62
CA ILE A 137 6.87 8.90 -4.53
C ILE A 137 6.77 10.01 -3.49
N ILE A 138 7.89 10.54 -3.01
CA ILE A 138 7.90 11.65 -2.04
C ILE A 138 7.15 12.85 -2.61
N SER A 139 7.37 13.21 -3.88
CA SER A 139 6.63 14.30 -4.53
C SER A 139 5.12 14.09 -4.51
N ASN A 140 4.65 12.89 -4.85
CA ASN A 140 3.23 12.53 -4.79
C ASN A 140 2.67 12.60 -3.36
N LEU A 141 3.41 12.10 -2.36
CA LEU A 141 2.99 12.15 -0.96
C LEU A 141 2.84 13.59 -0.46
N LEU A 142 3.82 14.45 -0.72
CA LEU A 142 3.82 15.84 -0.27
C LEU A 142 2.72 16.68 -0.96
N SER A 143 2.34 16.36 -2.19
CA SER A 143 1.27 17.04 -2.93
C SER A 143 -0.14 16.52 -2.63
N THR A 144 -0.30 15.49 -1.79
CA THR A 144 -1.61 14.86 -1.52
C THR A 144 -2.66 15.86 -1.02
N ASP A 145 -2.26 16.85 -0.22
CA ASP A 145 -3.18 17.90 0.29
C ASP A 145 -3.77 18.77 -0.83
N GLU A 146 -3.01 19.00 -1.87
CA GLU A 146 -3.42 19.79 -3.03
C GLU A 146 -4.23 18.95 -4.03
N THR A 147 -3.80 17.72 -4.28
CA THR A 147 -4.32 16.86 -5.35
C THR A 147 -5.57 16.08 -4.95
N PHE A 148 -5.69 15.66 -3.68
CA PHE A 148 -6.84 14.89 -3.22
C PHE A 148 -8.15 15.68 -3.28
N LYS A 149 -9.14 15.12 -3.95
CA LYS A 149 -10.46 15.78 -4.18
C LYS A 149 -11.51 15.46 -3.12
N GLY A 150 -11.25 14.44 -2.29
CA GLY A 150 -12.18 14.01 -1.24
C GLY A 150 -12.18 14.93 -0.01
N ARG A 151 -13.08 14.64 0.93
CA ARG A 151 -13.33 15.52 2.11
C ARG A 151 -12.34 15.31 3.26
N GLN A 152 -11.63 14.16 3.31
CA GLN A 152 -10.81 13.77 4.47
C GLN A 152 -9.32 14.07 4.27
N LYS A 153 -8.98 15.25 3.76
CA LYS A 153 -7.59 15.67 3.53
C LYS A 153 -6.73 15.59 4.78
N ASP A 154 -7.25 16.06 5.92
CA ASP A 154 -6.50 16.03 7.18
C ASP A 154 -6.16 14.63 7.66
N LEU A 155 -7.02 13.65 7.38
CA LEU A 155 -6.73 12.25 7.67
C LEU A 155 -5.57 11.74 6.81
N LEU A 156 -5.56 12.07 5.51
CA LEU A 156 -4.47 11.68 4.61
C LEU A 156 -3.15 12.34 5.00
N LYS A 157 -3.15 13.61 5.43
CA LYS A 157 -1.95 14.27 5.97
C LYS A 157 -1.35 13.51 7.14
N VAL A 158 -2.18 13.01 8.06
CA VAL A 158 -1.69 12.17 9.17
C VAL A 158 -0.99 10.93 8.64
N TYR A 159 -1.60 10.21 7.69
CA TYR A 159 -0.96 9.03 7.10
C TYR A 159 0.34 9.38 6.36
N VAL A 160 0.40 10.49 5.63
CA VAL A 160 1.63 10.96 4.99
C VAL A 160 2.73 11.19 6.04
N ILE A 161 2.45 11.94 7.11
CA ILE A 161 3.41 12.22 8.19
C ILE A 161 3.89 10.92 8.84
N GLU A 162 2.98 10.01 9.16
CA GLU A 162 3.31 8.72 9.77
C GLU A 162 4.13 7.82 8.85
N THR A 163 3.88 7.87 7.54
CA THR A 163 4.66 7.12 6.55
C THR A 163 6.05 7.71 6.39
N LEU A 164 6.16 9.04 6.23
CA LEU A 164 7.45 9.74 6.14
C LEU A 164 8.33 9.50 7.36
N ARG A 165 7.75 9.37 8.56
CA ARG A 165 8.48 9.05 9.79
C ARG A 165 9.13 7.66 9.79
N LYS A 166 8.59 6.73 9.00
CA LYS A 166 9.09 5.34 8.92
C LYS A 166 10.11 5.14 7.81
N ILE A 167 10.11 6.01 6.83
CA ILE A 167 11.05 5.94 5.71
C ILE A 167 12.41 6.49 6.19
N PRO A 168 13.54 5.81 5.89
CA PRO A 168 14.86 6.31 6.21
C PRO A 168 15.09 7.72 5.66
N SER A 169 15.80 8.56 6.42
CA SER A 169 16.15 9.91 5.98
C SER A 169 17.06 9.87 4.75
N ASP A 170 16.83 10.78 3.82
CA ASP A 170 17.64 10.96 2.60
C ASP A 170 17.91 12.45 2.38
N PRO A 171 19.18 12.86 2.15
CA PRO A 171 19.50 14.26 1.92
C PRO A 171 18.77 14.90 0.73
N GLY A 172 18.39 14.10 -0.28
CA GLY A 172 17.74 14.58 -1.49
C GLY A 172 16.30 15.07 -1.31
N ASP A 173 15.65 14.68 -0.24
CA ASP A 173 14.26 15.07 0.04
C ASP A 173 14.03 15.61 1.47
N LYS A 174 15.04 15.60 2.31
CA LYS A 174 14.96 16.00 3.73
C LYS A 174 14.35 17.38 3.91
N ASP A 175 14.88 18.38 3.22
CA ASP A 175 14.42 19.77 3.36
C ASP A 175 12.95 19.93 2.97
N ARG A 176 12.51 19.26 1.91
CA ARG A 176 11.12 19.28 1.44
C ARG A 176 10.18 18.62 2.43
N ILE A 177 10.59 17.48 3.00
CA ILE A 177 9.84 16.77 4.03
C ILE A 177 9.72 17.64 5.28
N GLU A 178 10.83 18.25 5.74
CA GLU A 178 10.81 19.12 6.91
C GLU A 178 9.93 20.35 6.71
N GLU A 179 9.96 20.98 5.53
CA GLU A 179 9.10 22.11 5.19
C GLU A 179 7.61 21.71 5.26
N PHE A 180 7.26 20.57 4.63
CA PHE A 180 5.90 20.03 4.71
C PHE A 180 5.50 19.78 6.17
N ILE A 181 6.33 19.13 6.99
CA ILE A 181 6.02 18.85 8.40
C ILE A 181 5.85 20.15 9.19
N LYS A 182 6.72 21.13 9.01
CA LYS A 182 6.64 22.45 9.68
C LYS A 182 5.34 23.16 9.33
N SER A 183 4.89 23.10 8.08
CA SER A 183 3.59 23.66 7.67
C SER A 183 2.41 23.02 8.41
N GLN A 184 2.49 21.72 8.72
CA GLN A 184 1.42 20.99 9.41
C GLN A 184 1.36 21.25 10.93
N LEU A 185 2.38 21.87 11.54
CA LEU A 185 2.32 22.30 12.96
C LEU A 185 1.21 23.32 13.22
N ASN A 186 0.80 24.08 12.21
CA ASN A 186 -0.28 25.07 12.26
C ASN A 186 -1.58 24.60 11.59
N SER A 187 -1.73 23.32 11.28
CA SER A 187 -2.94 22.75 10.68
C SER A 187 -4.17 23.05 11.57
N SER A 188 -5.33 23.26 10.96
CA SER A 188 -6.61 23.37 11.68
C SER A 188 -6.98 22.08 12.42
N SER A 189 -6.55 20.94 11.91
CA SER A 189 -6.75 19.61 12.50
C SER A 189 -5.81 19.38 13.70
N SER A 190 -6.37 19.13 14.88
CA SER A 190 -5.57 18.78 16.06
C SER A 190 -4.78 17.49 15.88
N ARG A 191 -5.35 16.51 15.17
CA ARG A 191 -4.70 15.23 14.88
C ARG A 191 -3.49 15.40 13.97
N THR A 192 -3.60 16.26 12.95
CA THR A 192 -2.49 16.58 12.05
C THR A 192 -1.37 17.30 12.80
N ARG A 193 -1.72 18.32 13.64
CA ARG A 193 -0.72 18.98 14.49
C ARG A 193 0.01 18.03 15.42
N SER A 194 -0.71 17.09 16.04
CA SER A 194 -0.09 16.08 16.93
C SER A 194 0.87 15.15 16.17
N ALA A 195 0.50 14.71 14.98
CA ALA A 195 1.38 13.88 14.14
C ALA A 195 2.65 14.65 13.74
N ALA A 196 2.51 15.92 13.34
CA ALA A 196 3.64 16.77 12.98
C ALA A 196 4.57 17.03 14.19
N LYS A 197 4.04 17.30 15.37
CA LYS A 197 4.84 17.43 16.61
C LYS A 197 5.61 16.17 16.93
N CYS A 198 4.96 15.01 16.88
CA CYS A 198 5.60 13.72 17.12
C CYS A 198 6.73 13.41 16.11
N TYR A 199 6.60 13.86 14.87
CA TYR A 199 7.68 13.76 13.88
C TYR A 199 8.89 14.61 14.29
N VAL A 200 8.67 15.88 14.63
CA VAL A 200 9.73 16.83 15.02
C VAL A 200 10.46 16.37 16.29
N GLU A 201 9.71 15.92 17.33
CA GLU A 201 10.31 15.46 18.60
C GLU A 201 11.24 14.26 18.40
N ARG A 202 10.94 13.33 17.51
CA ARG A 202 11.84 12.22 17.17
C ARG A 202 13.11 12.66 16.46
N CYS A 203 13.00 13.59 15.52
CA CYS A 203 14.17 14.11 14.83
C CYS A 203 15.18 14.81 15.75
N PHE A 204 14.75 15.24 16.96
CA PHE A 204 15.64 15.81 17.99
C PHE A 204 16.22 14.77 18.96
N LEU A 205 15.69 13.55 18.97
CA LEU A 205 16.20 12.46 19.82
C LEU A 205 17.29 11.62 19.12
N ASP A 206 17.39 11.75 17.80
CA ASP A 206 18.36 11.06 16.96
C ASP A 206 19.60 11.94 16.64
N LEU A 207 19.75 13.12 17.30
CA LEU A 207 20.89 14.03 17.30
C LEU A 207 21.65 13.96 18.62
#